data_07e6e5d810b70fdbfe44763f3fb13593
#
_entry.id   07e6e5d810b70fdbfe44763f3fb13593
#
_cell.length_a   1.000
_cell.length_b   1.000
_cell.length_c   1.000
_cell.angle_alpha   90.00
_cell.angle_beta   90.00
_cell.angle_gamma   90.00
#
_symmetry.space_group_name_H-M   'P 1'
#
loop_
_entity.id
_entity.type
_entity.pdbx_description
1 polymer ?
#
loop_
_entity_poly.entity_id
_entity_poly.type
_entity_poly.pdbx_seq_one_letter_code
_entity_poly.pdbx_strand_id
1 'polypeptide(L)'
;MFSPEGPSLRELAVQALSSVERGYDLLAPKFDHTPFRTPDSVLDAVASALRRIGPFDAGLDLCCGTGAGARVLTRVCRESVTGVDFSAGMLDVARKRTRSVGPRVSWVRGDARALPFAPASFDLVVSFGAFGHFLPPELPGLFAQAREVLRPGGTFAFPVVAPPRPSSPVYWTLLGFDAAMRVRNALWRPPFVMYYRAFRLGDVRRELERAGLRVELHALPEFGVRRDGSPRVRMVVARRPVQAARTPTLSGPS
;
A
#
# COMPACT_ATOMS: atom_id res chain seq x y z
N MET A 1 1.04 20.26 12.04
CA MET A 1 2.26 20.65 12.76
C MET A 1 2.95 19.35 13.16
N PHE A 2 4.25 19.23 12.93
CA PHE A 2 4.99 18.02 13.34
C PHE A 2 5.10 17.98 14.86
N SER A 3 5.08 16.77 15.43
CA SER A 3 5.31 16.60 16.87
C SER A 3 6.75 17.03 17.23
N PRO A 4 7.06 17.36 18.49
CA PRO A 4 8.44 17.64 18.93
C PRO A 4 9.43 16.50 18.63
N GLU A 5 8.94 15.27 18.55
CA GLU A 5 9.70 14.06 18.20
C GLU A 5 9.81 13.82 16.69
N GLY A 6 9.11 14.63 15.90
CA GLY A 6 9.09 14.53 14.43
C GLY A 6 10.35 15.10 13.78
N PRO A 7 10.46 14.96 12.44
CA PRO A 7 11.58 15.52 11.70
C PRO A 7 11.57 17.06 11.73
N SER A 8 12.75 17.63 11.84
CA SER A 8 12.96 19.07 11.68
C SER A 8 12.78 19.51 10.22
N LEU A 9 12.56 20.82 10.00
CA LEU A 9 12.48 21.37 8.64
C LEU A 9 13.75 21.08 7.82
N ARG A 10 14.93 21.09 8.45
CA ARG A 10 16.20 20.76 7.80
C ARG A 10 16.22 19.29 7.35
N GLU A 11 15.80 18.37 8.20
CA GLU A 11 15.71 16.93 7.85
C GLU A 11 14.74 16.70 6.69
N LEU A 12 13.58 17.38 6.69
CA LEU A 12 12.62 17.31 5.59
C LEU A 12 13.18 17.90 4.28
N ALA A 13 13.95 18.99 4.36
CA ALA A 13 14.61 19.55 3.18
C ALA A 13 15.66 18.59 2.62
N VAL A 14 16.49 17.98 3.47
CA VAL A 14 17.47 16.98 3.06
C VAL A 14 16.78 15.75 2.44
N GLN A 15 15.68 15.30 3.05
CA GLN A 15 14.86 14.21 2.51
C GLN A 15 14.33 14.58 1.11
N ALA A 16 13.71 15.75 0.98
CA ALA A 16 13.12 16.20 -0.28
C ALA A 16 14.16 16.38 -1.41
N LEU A 17 15.42 16.64 -1.08
CA LEU A 17 16.53 16.77 -2.04
C LEU A 17 17.24 15.43 -2.34
N SER A 18 16.91 14.37 -1.61
CA SER A 18 17.48 13.02 -1.79
C SER A 18 16.71 12.21 -2.83
N SER A 19 17.19 10.99 -3.14
CA SER A 19 16.37 9.97 -3.79
C SER A 19 15.25 9.50 -2.86
N VAL A 20 14.21 8.88 -3.41
CA VAL A 20 13.10 8.34 -2.60
C VAL A 20 13.64 7.37 -1.54
N GLU A 21 14.51 6.43 -1.92
CA GLU A 21 15.11 5.44 -1.02
C GLU A 21 15.89 6.13 0.13
N ARG A 22 16.87 6.96 -0.22
CA ARG A 22 17.69 7.67 0.77
C ARG A 22 16.87 8.59 1.66
N GLY A 23 15.86 9.25 1.11
CA GLY A 23 14.97 10.12 1.87
C GLY A 23 14.18 9.33 2.92
N TYR A 24 13.73 8.13 2.58
CA TYR A 24 13.04 7.25 3.52
C TYR A 24 13.99 6.62 4.55
N ASP A 25 15.22 6.25 4.17
CA ASP A 25 16.23 5.79 5.13
C ASP A 25 16.52 6.86 6.20
N LEU A 26 16.68 8.12 5.78
CA LEU A 26 16.90 9.24 6.71
C LEU A 26 15.70 9.52 7.62
N LEU A 27 14.49 9.36 7.08
CA LEU A 27 13.25 9.63 7.80
C LEU A 27 12.84 8.49 8.74
N ALA A 28 13.27 7.26 8.47
CA ALA A 28 12.80 6.04 9.12
C ALA A 28 12.72 6.12 10.66
N PRO A 29 13.74 6.65 11.40
CA PRO A 29 13.66 6.74 12.86
C PRO A 29 12.51 7.63 13.37
N LYS A 30 12.10 8.63 12.59
CA LYS A 30 11.10 9.63 12.95
C LYS A 30 9.80 9.50 12.14
N PHE A 31 9.71 8.52 11.23
CA PHE A 31 8.58 8.37 10.30
C PHE A 31 7.23 8.31 11.01
N ASP A 32 7.14 7.59 12.11
CA ASP A 32 5.88 7.41 12.83
C ASP A 32 5.39 8.67 13.57
N HIS A 33 6.25 9.68 13.70
CA HIS A 33 5.90 10.99 14.22
C HIS A 33 5.54 11.99 13.09
N THR A 34 5.41 11.50 11.85
CA THR A 34 4.99 12.31 10.71
C THR A 34 3.51 12.14 10.42
N PRO A 35 2.87 13.12 9.75
CA PRO A 35 1.51 12.99 9.25
C PRO A 35 1.38 11.99 8.08
N PHE A 36 2.48 11.44 7.60
CA PHE A 36 2.52 10.44 6.51
C PHE A 36 2.23 9.02 7.01
N ARG A 37 2.31 8.80 8.31
CA ARG A 37 1.94 7.52 8.93
C ARG A 37 0.45 7.26 8.75
N THR A 38 0.09 6.03 8.37
CA THR A 38 -1.31 5.60 8.37
C THR A 38 -1.86 5.59 9.80
N PRO A 39 -2.97 6.29 10.10
CA PRO A 39 -3.56 6.32 11.43
C PRO A 39 -3.96 4.93 11.92
N ASP A 40 -3.80 4.67 13.24
CA ASP A 40 -4.17 3.38 13.83
C ASP A 40 -5.66 3.05 13.64
N SER A 41 -6.54 4.05 13.65
CA SER A 41 -7.97 3.87 13.34
C SER A 41 -8.22 3.26 11.96
N VAL A 42 -7.43 3.64 10.95
CA VAL A 42 -7.51 3.06 9.59
C VAL A 42 -7.00 1.62 9.60
N LEU A 43 -5.88 1.37 10.29
CA LEU A 43 -5.31 0.02 10.42
C LEU A 43 -6.31 -0.93 11.11
N ASP A 44 -6.97 -0.47 12.18
CA ASP A 44 -7.96 -1.26 12.94
C ASP A 44 -9.21 -1.55 12.12
N ALA A 45 -9.72 -0.57 11.39
CA ALA A 45 -10.87 -0.74 10.51
C ALA A 45 -10.57 -1.74 9.38
N VAL A 46 -9.39 -1.63 8.75
CA VAL A 46 -8.94 -2.58 7.71
C VAL A 46 -8.78 -3.98 8.30
N ALA A 47 -8.13 -4.13 9.47
CA ALA A 47 -8.00 -5.43 10.12
C ALA A 47 -9.37 -6.06 10.41
N SER A 48 -10.34 -5.27 10.86
CA SER A 48 -11.71 -5.73 11.13
C SER A 48 -12.43 -6.14 9.84
N ALA A 49 -12.25 -5.39 8.75
CA ALA A 49 -12.81 -5.72 7.45
C ALA A 49 -12.18 -7.00 6.86
N LEU A 50 -10.86 -7.16 6.98
CA LEU A 50 -10.15 -8.36 6.50
C LEU A 50 -10.56 -9.61 7.26
N ARG A 51 -10.77 -9.55 8.59
CA ARG A 51 -11.29 -10.69 9.35
C ARG A 51 -12.64 -11.19 8.85
N ARG A 52 -13.50 -10.30 8.31
CA ARG A 52 -14.81 -10.70 7.77
C ARG A 52 -14.74 -11.42 6.43
N ILE A 53 -13.66 -11.25 5.68
CA ILE A 53 -13.47 -11.85 4.36
C ILE A 53 -12.43 -12.97 4.29
N GLY A 54 -11.69 -13.18 5.41
CA GLY A 54 -10.76 -14.30 5.58
C GLY A 54 -11.46 -15.66 5.72
N PRO A 55 -10.74 -16.70 6.10
CA PRO A 55 -9.41 -16.67 6.73
C PRO A 55 -8.24 -16.50 5.75
N PHE A 56 -7.07 -16.11 6.28
CA PHE A 56 -5.82 -15.99 5.53
C PHE A 56 -4.69 -16.72 6.28
N ASP A 57 -3.74 -17.30 5.54
CA ASP A 57 -2.60 -18.02 6.09
C ASP A 57 -1.31 -17.22 5.94
N ALA A 58 -0.96 -16.81 4.72
CA ALA A 58 0.28 -16.11 4.40
C ALA A 58 0.00 -14.70 3.87
N GLY A 59 0.47 -13.67 4.58
CA GLY A 59 0.27 -12.27 4.23
C GLY A 59 1.54 -11.55 3.79
N LEU A 60 1.42 -10.65 2.80
CA LEU A 60 2.47 -9.73 2.35
C LEU A 60 2.05 -8.28 2.61
N ASP A 61 2.88 -7.54 3.34
CA ASP A 61 2.81 -6.06 3.45
C ASP A 61 3.71 -5.45 2.39
N LEU A 62 3.10 -4.91 1.33
CA LEU A 62 3.76 -4.33 0.17
C LEU A 62 4.12 -2.87 0.43
N CYS A 63 5.41 -2.50 0.33
CA CYS A 63 5.96 -1.22 0.76
C CYS A 63 5.67 -0.99 2.25
N CYS A 64 6.15 -1.90 3.08
CA CYS A 64 5.73 -2.03 4.47
C CYS A 64 6.20 -0.89 5.40
N GLY A 65 7.17 -0.06 4.96
CA GLY A 65 7.73 1.00 5.76
C GLY A 65 8.20 0.50 7.13
N THR A 66 7.75 1.15 8.19
CA THR A 66 8.03 0.79 9.60
C THR A 66 7.15 -0.36 10.13
N GLY A 67 6.44 -1.10 9.25
CA GLY A 67 5.68 -2.32 9.59
C GLY A 67 4.24 -2.09 10.05
N ALA A 68 3.61 -0.99 9.66
CA ALA A 68 2.21 -0.71 10.02
C ALA A 68 1.24 -1.76 9.47
N GLY A 69 1.39 -2.15 8.20
CA GLY A 69 0.56 -3.19 7.58
C GLY A 69 0.88 -4.58 8.12
N ALA A 70 2.14 -4.87 8.44
CA ALA A 70 2.51 -6.14 9.07
C ALA A 70 1.78 -6.34 10.42
N ARG A 71 1.56 -5.26 11.21
CA ARG A 71 0.73 -5.32 12.43
C ARG A 71 -0.74 -5.65 12.14
N VAL A 72 -1.27 -5.25 11.00
CA VAL A 72 -2.60 -5.66 10.54
C VAL A 72 -2.59 -7.15 10.18
N LEU A 73 -1.60 -7.58 9.40
CA LEU A 73 -1.48 -8.96 8.94
C LEU A 73 -1.30 -9.96 10.10
N THR A 74 -0.53 -9.62 11.14
CA THR A 74 -0.38 -10.49 12.33
C THR A 74 -1.69 -10.75 13.08
N ARG A 75 -2.72 -9.94 12.84
CA ARG A 75 -4.06 -10.08 13.46
C ARG A 75 -5.03 -10.87 12.60
N VAL A 76 -4.71 -11.13 11.33
CA VAL A 76 -5.61 -11.73 10.33
C VAL A 76 -5.02 -12.95 9.63
N CYS A 77 -3.69 -13.11 9.61
CA CYS A 77 -3.00 -14.26 9.03
C CYS A 77 -2.61 -15.26 10.13
N ARG A 78 -2.69 -16.55 9.80
CA ARG A 78 -2.48 -17.65 10.78
C ARG A 78 -1.03 -18.15 10.81
N GLU A 79 -0.34 -18.19 9.65
CA GLU A 79 0.95 -18.86 9.51
C GLU A 79 2.14 -17.90 9.42
N SER A 80 2.08 -16.96 8.48
CA SER A 80 3.21 -16.09 8.18
C SER A 80 2.82 -14.71 7.71
N VAL A 81 3.70 -13.75 8.01
CA VAL A 81 3.64 -12.37 7.54
C VAL A 81 4.98 -11.99 6.98
N THR A 82 5.00 -11.43 5.78
CA THR A 82 6.20 -10.87 5.15
C THR A 82 6.00 -9.39 4.90
N GLY A 83 6.95 -8.56 5.33
CA GLY A 83 7.02 -7.16 4.93
C GLY A 83 8.11 -6.96 3.89
N VAL A 84 7.80 -6.28 2.79
CA VAL A 84 8.77 -5.91 1.76
C VAL A 84 8.85 -4.40 1.62
N ASP A 85 10.07 -3.87 1.65
CA ASP A 85 10.35 -2.45 1.41
C ASP A 85 11.73 -2.29 0.76
N PHE A 86 11.92 -1.25 -0.03
CA PHE A 86 13.22 -0.98 -0.64
C PHE A 86 14.16 -0.22 0.32
N SER A 87 13.63 0.49 1.32
CA SER A 87 14.39 1.23 2.34
C SER A 87 14.90 0.29 3.43
N ALA A 88 16.21 0.19 3.56
CA ALA A 88 16.84 -0.58 4.64
C ALA A 88 16.53 0.04 6.02
N GLY A 89 16.54 1.37 6.11
CA GLY A 89 16.24 2.08 7.35
C GLY A 89 14.82 1.83 7.85
N MET A 90 13.83 1.79 6.95
CA MET A 90 12.45 1.43 7.29
C MET A 90 12.36 0.01 7.85
N LEU A 91 12.99 -0.96 7.19
CA LEU A 91 13.00 -2.36 7.64
C LEU A 91 13.70 -2.53 8.98
N ASP A 92 14.75 -1.76 9.27
CA ASP A 92 15.43 -1.81 10.57
C ASP A 92 14.53 -1.32 11.71
N VAL A 93 13.73 -0.28 11.47
CA VAL A 93 12.72 0.17 12.42
C VAL A 93 11.62 -0.88 12.58
N ALA A 94 11.14 -1.46 11.48
CA ALA A 94 10.12 -2.50 11.51
C ALA A 94 10.58 -3.73 12.32
N ARG A 95 11.81 -4.23 12.10
CA ARG A 95 12.40 -5.35 12.86
C ARG A 95 12.46 -5.08 14.37
N LYS A 96 12.88 -3.86 14.75
CA LYS A 96 12.99 -3.48 16.16
C LYS A 96 11.63 -3.46 16.88
N ARG A 97 10.56 -3.13 16.16
CA ARG A 97 9.21 -3.01 16.72
C ARG A 97 8.43 -4.32 16.79
N THR A 98 8.79 -5.27 15.95
CA THR A 98 8.04 -6.54 15.80
C THR A 98 8.67 -7.66 16.64
N ARG A 99 9.08 -7.40 17.85
CA ARG A 99 9.67 -8.40 18.77
C ARG A 99 8.67 -9.28 19.49
N SER A 100 7.43 -9.40 19.05
CA SER A 100 6.37 -10.07 19.83
C SER A 100 5.70 -11.25 19.13
N VAL A 101 5.07 -12.04 19.96
CA VAL A 101 4.30 -13.27 19.78
C VAL A 101 3.28 -13.16 18.64
N GLY A 102 3.36 -14.08 17.68
CA GLY A 102 2.40 -14.14 16.57
C GLY A 102 2.87 -15.05 15.45
N PRO A 103 2.23 -15.01 14.28
CA PRO A 103 2.69 -15.70 13.11
C PRO A 103 4.13 -15.26 12.78
N ARG A 104 4.88 -16.13 12.11
CA ARG A 104 6.27 -15.87 11.74
C ARG A 104 6.37 -14.60 10.89
N VAL A 105 7.05 -13.57 11.38
CA VAL A 105 7.24 -12.30 10.65
C VAL A 105 8.62 -12.28 10.00
N SER A 106 8.66 -12.00 8.70
CA SER A 106 9.87 -11.87 7.90
C SER A 106 9.94 -10.51 7.24
N TRP A 107 11.17 -9.97 7.09
CA TRP A 107 11.40 -8.67 6.48
C TRP A 107 12.36 -8.83 5.31
N VAL A 108 11.94 -8.41 4.13
CA VAL A 108 12.68 -8.57 2.88
C VAL A 108 12.93 -7.19 2.28
N ARG A 109 14.18 -6.91 1.92
CA ARG A 109 14.50 -5.72 1.12
C ARG A 109 14.23 -6.03 -0.34
N GLY A 110 13.36 -5.24 -0.98
CA GLY A 110 12.99 -5.47 -2.38
C GLY A 110 12.18 -4.31 -2.95
N ASP A 111 12.19 -4.23 -4.27
CA ASP A 111 11.40 -3.25 -5.02
C ASP A 111 10.02 -3.85 -5.33
N ALA A 112 8.96 -3.11 -5.04
CA ALA A 112 7.59 -3.52 -5.32
C ALA A 112 7.31 -3.69 -6.84
N ARG A 113 8.15 -3.11 -7.70
CA ARG A 113 8.08 -3.25 -9.16
C ARG A 113 8.70 -4.56 -9.68
N ALA A 114 9.47 -5.26 -8.82
CA ALA A 114 10.12 -6.54 -9.12
C ALA A 114 10.22 -7.34 -7.81
N LEU A 115 9.11 -7.94 -7.39
CA LEU A 115 9.00 -8.63 -6.11
C LEU A 115 9.88 -9.90 -6.08
N PRO A 116 10.73 -10.08 -5.05
CA PRO A 116 11.61 -11.23 -4.95
C PRO A 116 10.91 -12.46 -4.34
N PHE A 117 9.70 -12.75 -4.81
CA PHE A 117 8.90 -13.88 -4.32
C PHE A 117 8.46 -14.78 -5.47
N ALA A 118 8.33 -16.06 -5.18
CA ALA A 118 7.76 -17.00 -6.13
C ALA A 118 6.27 -16.68 -6.42
N PRO A 119 5.77 -16.99 -7.61
CA PRO A 119 4.35 -16.87 -7.90
C PRO A 119 3.48 -17.64 -6.91
N ALA A 120 2.29 -17.14 -6.62
CA ALA A 120 1.30 -17.79 -5.74
C ALA A 120 1.82 -18.13 -4.33
N SER A 121 2.64 -17.24 -3.74
CA SER A 121 3.19 -17.40 -2.39
C SER A 121 2.24 -16.93 -1.28
N PHE A 122 1.35 -15.97 -1.55
CA PHE A 122 0.51 -15.31 -0.55
C PHE A 122 -0.96 -15.45 -0.88
N ASP A 123 -1.80 -15.52 0.14
CA ASP A 123 -3.26 -15.44 -0.01
C ASP A 123 -3.81 -14.05 0.34
N LEU A 124 -3.00 -13.21 1.00
CA LEU A 124 -3.33 -11.80 1.25
C LEU A 124 -2.12 -10.90 0.98
N VAL A 125 -2.32 -9.88 0.16
CA VAL A 125 -1.39 -8.75 0.00
C VAL A 125 -2.07 -7.50 0.51
N VAL A 126 -1.38 -6.69 1.31
CA VAL A 126 -1.87 -5.36 1.74
C VAL A 126 -0.85 -4.29 1.40
N SER A 127 -1.29 -3.03 1.32
CA SER A 127 -0.39 -1.88 1.21
C SER A 127 -1.03 -0.66 1.86
N PHE A 128 -0.24 0.14 2.57
CA PHE A 128 -0.71 1.32 3.29
C PHE A 128 0.11 2.55 2.92
N GLY A 129 -0.54 3.50 2.21
CA GLY A 129 0.05 4.82 1.93
C GLY A 129 1.14 4.87 0.86
N ALA A 130 1.50 3.76 0.20
CA ALA A 130 2.65 3.69 -0.71
C ALA A 130 2.39 4.23 -2.13
N PHE A 131 1.16 4.24 -2.60
CA PHE A 131 0.87 4.46 -4.02
C PHE A 131 1.16 5.88 -4.53
N GLY A 132 1.28 6.86 -3.64
CA GLY A 132 1.75 8.21 -4.00
C GLY A 132 3.20 8.28 -4.49
N HIS A 133 3.97 7.20 -4.31
CA HIS A 133 5.37 7.09 -4.71
C HIS A 133 5.57 6.44 -6.08
N PHE A 134 4.50 6.02 -6.73
CA PHE A 134 4.52 5.44 -8.07
C PHE A 134 3.95 6.41 -9.10
N LEU A 135 4.62 6.50 -10.24
CA LEU A 135 4.08 7.22 -11.38
C LEU A 135 2.96 6.41 -12.04
N PRO A 136 1.95 7.05 -12.66
CA PRO A 136 0.86 6.32 -13.32
C PRO A 136 1.32 5.22 -14.29
N PRO A 137 2.40 5.39 -15.09
CA PRO A 137 2.91 4.32 -15.95
C PRO A 137 3.51 3.11 -15.21
N GLU A 138 3.83 3.22 -13.92
CA GLU A 138 4.40 2.14 -13.11
C GLU A 138 3.30 1.25 -12.47
N LEU A 139 2.08 1.77 -12.33
CA LEU A 139 0.97 1.06 -11.68
C LEU A 139 0.59 -0.28 -12.35
N PRO A 140 0.56 -0.41 -13.70
CA PRO A 140 0.28 -1.70 -14.32
C PRO A 140 1.26 -2.78 -13.92
N GLY A 141 2.57 -2.47 -13.91
CA GLY A 141 3.62 -3.39 -13.48
C GLY A 141 3.50 -3.77 -12.00
N LEU A 142 3.25 -2.78 -11.13
CA LEU A 142 3.04 -2.98 -9.70
C LEU A 142 1.86 -3.93 -9.42
N PHE A 143 0.73 -3.72 -10.09
CA PHE A 143 -0.45 -4.57 -9.89
C PHE A 143 -0.28 -5.96 -10.52
N ALA A 144 0.49 -6.08 -11.61
CA ALA A 144 0.86 -7.37 -12.16
C ALA A 144 1.74 -8.16 -11.17
N GLN A 145 2.72 -7.53 -10.52
CA GLN A 145 3.54 -8.14 -9.47
C GLN A 145 2.68 -8.58 -8.27
N ALA A 146 1.79 -7.71 -7.77
CA ALA A 146 0.89 -8.05 -6.68
C ALA A 146 -0.01 -9.26 -7.04
N ARG A 147 -0.52 -9.31 -8.29
CA ARG A 147 -1.31 -10.45 -8.78
C ARG A 147 -0.47 -11.74 -8.88
N GLU A 148 0.75 -11.65 -9.36
CA GLU A 148 1.62 -12.80 -9.57
C GLU A 148 1.92 -13.53 -8.26
N VAL A 149 2.25 -12.79 -7.22
CA VAL A 149 2.57 -13.36 -5.90
C VAL A 149 1.33 -13.86 -5.14
N LEU A 150 0.11 -13.43 -5.52
CA LEU A 150 -1.12 -13.95 -4.94
C LEU A 150 -1.44 -15.35 -5.42
N ARG A 151 -1.88 -16.23 -4.53
CA ARG A 151 -2.51 -17.51 -4.88
C ARG A 151 -3.80 -17.30 -5.67
N PRO A 152 -4.24 -18.26 -6.51
CA PRO A 152 -5.61 -18.24 -7.03
C PRO A 152 -6.63 -18.12 -5.90
N GLY A 153 -7.59 -17.19 -6.00
CA GLY A 153 -8.51 -16.84 -4.92
C GLY A 153 -7.96 -15.83 -3.91
N GLY A 154 -6.65 -15.54 -3.92
CA GLY A 154 -6.01 -14.59 -3.03
C GLY A 154 -6.47 -13.15 -3.24
N THR A 155 -6.24 -12.32 -2.24
CA THR A 155 -6.77 -10.96 -2.12
C THR A 155 -5.65 -9.92 -2.01
N PHE A 156 -5.72 -8.87 -2.81
CA PHE A 156 -4.97 -7.63 -2.61
C PHE A 156 -5.89 -6.57 -2.03
N ALA A 157 -5.55 -6.02 -0.86
CA ALA A 157 -6.41 -5.07 -0.16
C ALA A 157 -5.64 -3.84 0.33
N PHE A 158 -6.24 -2.65 0.19
CA PHE A 158 -5.68 -1.40 0.69
C PHE A 158 -6.76 -0.35 0.93
N PRO A 159 -6.59 0.57 1.89
CA PRO A 159 -7.53 1.65 2.13
C PRO A 159 -7.34 2.79 1.12
N VAL A 160 -8.44 3.41 0.73
CA VAL A 160 -8.47 4.63 -0.08
C VAL A 160 -9.35 5.66 0.60
N VAL A 161 -8.78 6.81 0.88
CA VAL A 161 -9.51 7.97 1.39
C VAL A 161 -10.14 8.72 0.22
N ALA A 162 -11.38 9.12 0.38
CA ALA A 162 -12.05 9.94 -0.62
C ALA A 162 -11.33 11.30 -0.80
N PRO A 163 -11.03 11.74 -2.04
CA PRO A 163 -10.29 12.97 -2.28
C PRO A 163 -10.98 14.17 -1.66
N PRO A 164 -10.24 15.17 -1.15
CA PRO A 164 -10.86 16.40 -0.63
C PRO A 164 -11.61 17.13 -1.74
N ARG A 165 -12.65 17.87 -1.36
CA ARG A 165 -13.44 18.67 -2.30
C ARG A 165 -12.67 19.95 -2.72
N PRO A 166 -12.90 20.49 -3.92
CA PRO A 166 -12.28 21.76 -4.34
C PRO A 166 -12.60 22.94 -3.41
N SER A 167 -13.73 22.88 -2.68
CA SER A 167 -14.11 23.87 -1.67
C SER A 167 -13.30 23.76 -0.35
N SER A 168 -12.46 22.73 -0.19
CA SER A 168 -11.65 22.52 1.01
C SER A 168 -10.26 23.12 0.87
N PRO A 169 -9.73 23.86 1.89
CA PRO A 169 -8.34 24.31 1.89
C PRO A 169 -7.34 23.15 1.67
N VAL A 170 -7.62 21.97 2.22
CA VAL A 170 -6.80 20.75 2.05
C VAL A 170 -6.62 20.40 0.57
N TYR A 171 -7.65 20.58 -0.27
CA TYR A 171 -7.54 20.34 -1.72
C TYR A 171 -6.44 21.19 -2.36
N TRP A 172 -6.41 22.49 -2.04
CA TRP A 172 -5.45 23.45 -2.58
C TRP A 172 -4.04 23.22 -2.01
N THR A 173 -3.95 22.86 -0.73
CA THR A 173 -2.65 22.49 -0.12
C THR A 173 -2.04 21.28 -0.81
N LEU A 174 -2.80 20.22 -1.05
CA LEU A 174 -2.31 19.04 -1.75
C LEU A 174 -1.97 19.31 -3.22
N LEU A 175 -2.76 20.17 -3.88
CA LEU A 175 -2.46 20.61 -5.26
C LEU A 175 -1.16 21.40 -5.32
N GLY A 176 -0.98 22.34 -4.41
CA GLY A 176 0.26 23.15 -4.30
C GLY A 176 1.47 22.27 -4.02
N PHE A 177 1.34 21.29 -3.12
CA PHE A 177 2.40 20.32 -2.82
C PHE A 177 2.77 19.50 -4.07
N ASP A 178 1.78 18.91 -4.76
CA ASP A 178 2.03 18.13 -5.98
C ASP A 178 2.71 18.98 -7.07
N ALA A 179 2.31 20.26 -7.22
CA ALA A 179 2.95 21.19 -8.16
C ALA A 179 4.40 21.48 -7.77
N ALA A 180 4.66 21.78 -6.49
CA ALA A 180 6.01 22.02 -5.98
C ALA A 180 6.93 20.80 -6.20
N MET A 181 6.42 19.58 -5.93
CA MET A 181 7.18 18.35 -6.15
C MET A 181 7.45 18.09 -7.64
N ARG A 182 6.53 18.45 -8.55
CA ARG A 182 6.77 18.35 -10.00
C ARG A 182 7.85 19.32 -10.45
N VAL A 183 7.81 20.57 -10.01
CA VAL A 183 8.85 21.58 -10.29
C VAL A 183 10.20 21.10 -9.74
N ARG A 184 10.24 20.65 -8.48
CA ARG A 184 11.44 20.07 -7.88
C ARG A 184 12.01 18.92 -8.74
N ASN A 185 11.17 17.98 -9.16
CA ASN A 185 11.59 16.82 -9.95
C ASN A 185 12.02 17.17 -11.39
N ALA A 186 11.55 18.30 -11.92
CA ALA A 186 12.02 18.82 -13.20
C ALA A 186 13.40 19.47 -13.08
N LEU A 187 13.68 20.13 -11.96
CA LEU A 187 14.91 20.91 -11.77
C LEU A 187 16.03 20.13 -11.09
N TRP A 188 15.71 19.07 -10.34
CA TRP A 188 16.67 18.36 -9.49
C TRP A 188 16.63 16.85 -9.67
N ARG A 189 17.81 16.22 -9.69
CA ARG A 189 18.00 14.76 -9.78
C ARG A 189 18.70 14.24 -8.51
N PRO A 190 18.39 13.04 -8.03
CA PRO A 190 17.36 12.11 -8.51
C PRO A 190 15.95 12.60 -8.18
N PRO A 191 14.90 12.14 -8.90
CA PRO A 191 13.53 12.51 -8.60
C PRO A 191 13.07 11.94 -7.25
N PHE A 192 12.30 12.73 -6.52
CA PHE A 192 11.59 12.28 -5.31
C PHE A 192 10.09 12.24 -5.62
N VAL A 193 9.61 11.05 -5.98
CA VAL A 193 8.19 10.87 -6.34
C VAL A 193 7.35 10.77 -5.07
N MET A 194 6.46 11.74 -4.87
CA MET A 194 5.49 11.77 -3.78
C MET A 194 4.33 12.67 -4.21
N TYR A 195 3.25 12.04 -4.72
CA TYR A 195 2.11 12.76 -5.25
C TYR A 195 0.81 12.29 -4.60
N TYR A 196 0.15 13.17 -3.87
CA TYR A 196 -1.09 12.86 -3.14
C TYR A 196 -2.32 12.73 -4.04
N ARG A 197 -2.29 13.28 -5.26
CA ARG A 197 -3.43 13.32 -6.18
C ARG A 197 -3.28 12.42 -7.41
N ALA A 198 -2.17 11.70 -7.53
CA ALA A 198 -1.93 10.84 -8.68
C ALA A 198 -2.77 9.55 -8.66
N PHE A 199 -3.26 9.16 -7.48
CA PHE A 199 -3.95 7.90 -7.26
C PHE A 199 -5.48 8.09 -7.25
N ARG A 200 -6.10 8.15 -8.42
CA ARG A 200 -7.56 8.25 -8.53
C ARG A 200 -8.19 6.87 -8.50
N LEU A 201 -9.20 6.66 -7.65
CA LEU A 201 -9.85 5.36 -7.47
C LEU A 201 -10.34 4.72 -8.78
N GLY A 202 -10.88 5.51 -9.71
CA GLY A 202 -11.35 5.01 -11.02
C GLY A 202 -10.20 4.49 -11.89
N ASP A 203 -9.04 5.17 -11.85
CA ASP A 203 -7.86 4.76 -12.61
C ASP A 203 -7.26 3.48 -12.01
N VAL A 204 -7.13 3.46 -10.68
CA VAL A 204 -6.66 2.31 -9.92
C VAL A 204 -7.50 1.08 -10.19
N ARG A 205 -8.82 1.22 -10.13
CA ARG A 205 -9.75 0.12 -10.41
C ARG A 205 -9.52 -0.45 -11.82
N ARG A 206 -9.43 0.42 -12.83
CA ARG A 206 -9.18 -0.01 -14.21
C ARG A 206 -7.86 -0.77 -14.35
N GLU A 207 -6.78 -0.29 -13.72
CA GLU A 207 -5.48 -0.95 -13.80
C GLU A 207 -5.45 -2.30 -13.05
N LEU A 208 -6.13 -2.42 -11.93
CA LEU A 208 -6.32 -3.69 -11.23
C LEU A 208 -7.12 -4.70 -12.09
N GLU A 209 -8.20 -4.22 -12.72
CA GLU A 209 -9.02 -5.05 -13.62
C GLU A 209 -8.22 -5.47 -14.87
N ARG A 210 -7.41 -4.57 -15.45
CA ARG A 210 -6.47 -4.90 -16.54
C ARG A 210 -5.40 -5.91 -16.13
N ALA A 211 -4.94 -5.84 -14.89
CA ALA A 211 -4.06 -6.87 -14.32
C ALA A 211 -4.77 -8.21 -14.08
N GLY A 212 -6.08 -8.33 -14.37
CA GLY A 212 -6.85 -9.57 -14.24
C GLY A 212 -7.33 -9.84 -12.81
N LEU A 213 -7.48 -8.80 -11.98
CA LEU A 213 -8.06 -8.88 -10.65
C LEU A 213 -9.55 -8.46 -10.69
N ARG A 214 -10.40 -9.09 -9.89
CA ARG A 214 -11.78 -8.64 -9.65
C ARG A 214 -11.81 -7.65 -8.51
N VAL A 215 -12.36 -6.45 -8.74
CA VAL A 215 -12.30 -5.36 -7.79
C VAL A 215 -13.65 -5.09 -7.14
N GLU A 216 -13.68 -5.12 -5.82
CA GLU A 216 -14.80 -4.74 -4.95
C GLU A 216 -14.38 -3.54 -4.08
N LEU A 217 -15.35 -2.71 -3.70
CA LEU A 217 -15.13 -1.56 -2.83
C LEU A 217 -15.97 -1.72 -1.57
N HIS A 218 -15.30 -1.93 -0.45
CA HIS A 218 -15.94 -2.08 0.85
C HIS A 218 -15.89 -0.74 1.59
N ALA A 219 -17.03 -0.21 2.01
CA ALA A 219 -17.08 0.95 2.89
C ALA A 219 -16.46 0.60 4.24
N LEU A 220 -15.70 1.55 4.82
CA LEU A 220 -15.26 1.49 6.21
C LEU A 220 -16.14 2.46 7.01
N PRO A 221 -17.24 1.96 7.61
CA PRO A 221 -18.29 2.81 8.20
C PRO A 221 -17.81 3.63 9.40
N GLU A 222 -16.73 3.20 10.04
CA GLU A 222 -16.11 3.87 11.18
C GLU A 222 -15.70 5.33 10.87
N PHE A 223 -15.49 5.63 9.58
CA PHE A 223 -15.12 6.98 9.11
C PHE A 223 -16.32 7.82 8.66
N GLY A 224 -17.53 7.26 8.72
CA GLY A 224 -18.76 7.93 8.32
C GLY A 224 -18.87 8.18 6.81
N VAL A 225 -19.86 9.00 6.46
CA VAL A 225 -20.17 9.32 5.07
C VAL A 225 -20.00 10.81 4.80
N ARG A 226 -19.95 11.17 3.53
CA ARG A 226 -19.98 12.53 3.03
C ARG A 226 -21.44 13.03 2.96
N ARG A 227 -21.65 14.32 2.67
CA ARG A 227 -22.98 14.91 2.47
C ARG A 227 -23.78 14.26 1.34
N ASP A 228 -23.10 13.66 0.34
CA ASP A 228 -23.69 12.95 -0.78
C ASP A 228 -23.94 11.44 -0.48
N GLY A 229 -23.81 11.01 0.77
CA GLY A 229 -23.97 9.62 1.19
C GLY A 229 -22.78 8.72 0.87
N SER A 230 -21.76 9.19 0.14
CA SER A 230 -20.60 8.36 -0.21
C SER A 230 -19.68 8.12 1.00
N PRO A 231 -19.09 6.93 1.16
CA PRO A 231 -18.14 6.64 2.25
C PRO A 231 -16.91 7.56 2.18
N ARG A 232 -16.43 8.01 3.35
CA ARG A 232 -15.19 8.81 3.44
C ARG A 232 -13.94 7.97 3.22
N VAL A 233 -13.96 6.72 3.65
CA VAL A 233 -12.88 5.76 3.45
C VAL A 233 -13.47 4.46 2.92
N ARG A 234 -12.81 3.88 1.96
CA ARG A 234 -13.12 2.57 1.40
C ARG A 234 -11.89 1.67 1.48
N MET A 235 -12.11 0.38 1.63
CA MET A 235 -11.12 -0.62 1.36
C MET A 235 -11.35 -1.15 -0.06
N VAL A 236 -10.32 -1.07 -0.90
CA VAL A 236 -10.28 -1.78 -2.18
C VAL A 236 -9.94 -3.23 -1.87
N VAL A 237 -10.71 -4.15 -2.43
CA VAL A 237 -10.51 -5.60 -2.34
C VAL A 237 -10.42 -6.12 -3.76
N ALA A 238 -9.22 -6.47 -4.19
CA ALA A 238 -8.94 -6.97 -5.53
C ALA A 238 -8.57 -8.45 -5.44
N ARG A 239 -9.41 -9.35 -5.98
CA ARG A 239 -9.24 -10.81 -5.89
C ARG A 239 -8.64 -11.39 -7.16
N ARG A 240 -7.63 -12.25 -7.01
CA ARG A 240 -7.14 -13.07 -8.10
C ARG A 240 -8.18 -14.17 -8.40
N PRO A 241 -8.75 -14.25 -9.61
CA PRO A 241 -9.71 -15.32 -9.94
C PRO A 241 -9.10 -16.72 -9.75
N VAL A 242 -9.90 -17.65 -9.27
CA VAL A 242 -9.58 -19.07 -9.34
C VAL A 242 -9.72 -19.47 -10.81
N GLN A 243 -8.64 -19.96 -11.43
CA GLN A 243 -8.77 -20.52 -12.79
C GLN A 243 -9.73 -21.69 -12.73
N ALA A 244 -10.83 -21.63 -13.50
CA ALA A 244 -11.66 -22.79 -13.72
C ALA A 244 -10.77 -23.89 -14.32
N ALA A 245 -10.80 -25.09 -13.74
CA ALA A 245 -10.11 -26.24 -14.30
C ALA A 245 -10.52 -26.36 -15.77
N ARG A 246 -9.55 -26.32 -16.68
CA ARG A 246 -9.83 -26.66 -18.10
C ARG A 246 -10.33 -28.09 -18.10
N THR A 247 -11.61 -28.29 -18.36
CA THR A 247 -12.14 -29.60 -18.65
C THR A 247 -11.37 -30.15 -19.86
N PRO A 248 -10.67 -31.29 -19.75
CA PRO A 248 -10.01 -31.86 -20.90
C PRO A 248 -11.10 -32.19 -21.91
N THR A 249 -11.05 -31.59 -23.09
CA THR A 249 -11.83 -32.04 -24.24
C THR A 249 -11.39 -33.44 -24.55
N LEU A 250 -12.23 -34.41 -24.19
CA LEU A 250 -12.11 -35.79 -24.67
C LEU A 250 -12.28 -35.73 -26.20
N SER A 251 -11.16 -35.70 -26.91
CA SER A 251 -11.13 -36.03 -28.34
C SER A 251 -11.50 -37.50 -28.45
N GLY A 252 -12.75 -37.75 -28.87
CA GLY A 252 -13.18 -39.09 -29.19
C GLY A 252 -12.37 -39.65 -30.34
N PRO A 253 -12.11 -40.98 -30.36
CA PRO A 253 -11.42 -41.62 -31.46
C PRO A 253 -12.34 -41.66 -32.68
N SER A 254 -11.79 -41.31 -33.85
CA SER A 254 -12.38 -41.55 -35.19
C SER A 254 -12.29 -42.99 -35.55
#